data_75c8aa0727a201b67dcac13c749f0ab6
#
_entry.id   75c8aa0727a201b67dcac13c749f0ab6
#
_cell.length_a   1.000
_cell.length_b   1.000
_cell.length_c   1.000
_cell.angle_alpha   90.00
_cell.angle_beta   90.00
_cell.angle_gamma   90.00
#
_symmetry.space_group_name_H-M   'P 1'
#
loop_
_entity.id
_entity.type
_entity.pdbx_description
1 polymer ?
#
loop_
_entity_poly.entity_id
_entity_poly.type
_entity_poly.pdbx_seq_one_letter_code
_entity_poly.pdbx_strand_id
1 'polypeptide(L)'
;RAGVDVTLVERFGCLGGNLTAVGVEGLAWYRREGTIDAGGIAREYEDRAFEMGAAVPESQSLSMEIDSEGFKVVADTLVEEAGVRPMLHRLVVAPILEGNRVIGIITESKAGREAILGKVIIDATGDADIAHRAGVRTWLTPPEEMLAASVMFHLSGVDKAAFLAGIRADPQTYGDWAGEESGWEIETTGREDELFSPFLRKPFSRAIDDGVIPAALTTIGGTWGAIHDSGELTYMNIVHLEHIDGTDPDSMTRGEMAGRRQAMHAIEALRRYTPGCERARLRNFGMTIGIRDTRKVDTVYAMTEHDVREQARFEDSVGIYPEFIDGYGILILPLTGRYFQIPYRNLLPKGIDGLLVAGRSTGGDRISHAATRNMSCCAVQGQAAGVAAAHAVRHGRDLADLDLGAVRAELHAQGLRTD
;
A
#
# COMPACT_ATOMS: atom_id res chain seq x y z
N ARG A 1 -1.56 -22.28 -1.46
CA ARG A 1 -1.99 -22.79 -2.80
C ARG A 1 -0.89 -23.57 -3.50
N ALA A 2 0.39 -23.20 -3.32
CA ALA A 2 1.53 -23.87 -3.92
C ALA A 2 1.96 -25.18 -3.19
N GLY A 3 1.15 -25.76 -2.31
CA GLY A 3 1.33 -27.08 -1.74
C GLY A 3 2.40 -27.21 -0.66
N VAL A 4 2.60 -26.20 0.16
CA VAL A 4 3.48 -26.22 1.34
C VAL A 4 2.75 -25.71 2.57
N ASP A 5 3.22 -26.10 3.76
CA ASP A 5 2.71 -25.60 5.02
C ASP A 5 3.15 -24.16 5.22
N VAL A 6 2.20 -23.25 5.52
CA VAL A 6 2.44 -21.83 5.70
C VAL A 6 1.90 -21.36 7.05
N THR A 7 2.72 -20.64 7.78
CA THR A 7 2.32 -19.87 8.96
C THR A 7 2.42 -18.38 8.64
N LEU A 8 1.33 -17.64 8.82
CA LEU A 8 1.26 -16.20 8.65
C LEU A 8 1.22 -15.52 10.02
N VAL A 9 2.23 -14.72 10.31
CA VAL A 9 2.34 -14.00 11.60
C VAL A 9 1.99 -12.54 11.38
N GLU A 10 1.05 -12.01 12.18
CA GLU A 10 0.57 -10.64 12.09
C GLU A 10 0.49 -10.00 13.49
N ARG A 11 0.97 -8.75 13.61
CA ARG A 11 0.94 -7.99 14.88
C ARG A 11 -0.46 -7.48 15.26
N PHE A 12 -1.30 -7.24 14.26
CA PHE A 12 -2.67 -6.77 14.45
C PHE A 12 -3.65 -7.92 14.64
N GLY A 13 -4.87 -7.60 15.02
CA GLY A 13 -5.99 -8.52 15.12
C GLY A 13 -6.75 -8.73 13.82
N CYS A 14 -6.22 -8.29 12.70
CA CYS A 14 -6.80 -8.47 11.37
C CYS A 14 -5.70 -8.60 10.32
N LEU A 15 -6.02 -9.27 9.22
CA LEU A 15 -5.21 -9.36 8.01
C LEU A 15 -5.57 -8.21 7.05
N GLY A 16 -4.78 -8.03 5.98
CA GLY A 16 -5.03 -7.05 4.91
C GLY A 16 -4.12 -5.81 4.94
N GLY A 17 -3.23 -5.69 5.92
CA GLY A 17 -2.22 -4.62 6.00
C GLY A 17 -2.84 -3.22 5.94
N ASN A 18 -2.36 -2.36 5.03
CA ASN A 18 -2.84 -0.98 4.94
C ASN A 18 -4.32 -0.87 4.54
N LEU A 19 -4.84 -1.82 3.77
CA LEU A 19 -6.25 -1.82 3.40
C LEU A 19 -7.17 -1.85 4.63
N THR A 20 -6.85 -2.69 5.61
CA THR A 20 -7.68 -2.93 6.80
C THR A 20 -7.22 -2.18 8.03
N ALA A 21 -5.94 -2.28 8.38
CA ALA A 21 -5.42 -1.66 9.61
C ALA A 21 -5.35 -0.13 9.52
N VAL A 22 -5.10 0.40 8.33
CA VAL A 22 -5.02 1.84 8.08
C VAL A 22 -6.33 2.39 7.50
N GLY A 23 -7.07 1.60 6.71
CA GLY A 23 -8.27 2.03 5.99
C GLY A 23 -7.96 2.70 4.65
N VAL A 24 -6.90 2.25 3.96
CA VAL A 24 -6.60 2.66 2.58
C VAL A 24 -7.39 1.79 1.63
N GLU A 25 -8.55 2.23 1.22
CA GLU A 25 -9.57 1.39 0.55
C GLU A 25 -9.34 1.19 -0.96
N GLY A 26 -8.57 2.05 -1.61
CA GLY A 26 -8.21 1.91 -3.02
C GLY A 26 -6.93 1.11 -3.22
N LEU A 27 -6.94 0.08 -4.06
CA LEU A 27 -5.73 -0.66 -4.44
C LEU A 27 -4.83 0.11 -5.42
N ALA A 28 -5.23 1.32 -5.77
CA ALA A 28 -4.62 2.19 -6.76
C ALA A 28 -4.69 1.64 -8.22
N TRP A 29 -4.42 2.45 -9.14
CA TRP A 29 -4.55 2.41 -10.58
C TRP A 29 -3.87 1.24 -11.32
N TYR A 30 -3.84 0.04 -10.78
CA TYR A 30 -3.23 -1.12 -11.44
C TYR A 30 -4.12 -1.70 -12.56
N ARG A 31 -5.35 -1.19 -12.68
CA ARG A 31 -6.31 -1.55 -13.73
C ARG A 31 -7.02 -0.30 -14.24
N ARG A 32 -6.93 -0.05 -15.53
CA ARG A 32 -7.65 1.00 -16.23
C ARG A 32 -7.84 0.62 -17.71
N GLU A 33 -8.88 1.13 -18.32
CA GLU A 33 -9.08 0.96 -19.78
C GLU A 33 -7.85 1.44 -20.53
N GLY A 34 -7.28 0.56 -21.36
CA GLY A 34 -6.05 0.82 -22.11
C GLY A 34 -4.75 0.74 -21.34
N THR A 35 -4.76 0.48 -20.02
CA THR A 35 -3.58 0.16 -19.23
C THR A 35 -3.36 -1.34 -19.10
N ILE A 36 -2.20 -1.70 -18.51
CA ILE A 36 -1.82 -3.07 -18.22
C ILE A 36 -2.44 -3.52 -16.90
N ASP A 37 -3.17 -4.63 -16.95
CA ASP A 37 -3.65 -5.35 -15.76
C ASP A 37 -2.59 -6.37 -15.32
N ALA A 38 -2.05 -6.23 -14.11
CA ALA A 38 -1.07 -7.15 -13.56
C ALA A 38 -1.67 -8.52 -13.19
N GLY A 39 -2.98 -8.59 -12.95
CA GLY A 39 -3.69 -9.81 -12.57
C GLY A 39 -3.34 -10.32 -11.17
N GLY A 40 -3.45 -11.62 -10.98
CA GLY A 40 -3.07 -12.32 -9.76
C GLY A 40 -3.95 -12.04 -8.56
N ILE A 41 -3.36 -12.13 -7.36
CA ILE A 41 -4.10 -12.08 -6.09
C ILE A 41 -4.76 -10.71 -5.83
N ALA A 42 -4.21 -9.62 -6.36
CA ALA A 42 -4.82 -8.30 -6.23
C ALA A 42 -6.20 -8.25 -6.88
N ARG A 43 -6.33 -8.90 -8.05
CA ARG A 43 -7.62 -9.05 -8.73
C ARG A 43 -8.60 -9.88 -7.92
N GLU A 44 -8.14 -10.97 -7.32
CA GLU A 44 -8.97 -11.82 -6.48
C GLU A 44 -9.48 -11.08 -5.23
N TYR A 45 -8.67 -10.17 -4.65
CA TYR A 45 -9.11 -9.32 -3.53
C TYR A 45 -10.33 -8.48 -3.92
N GLU A 46 -10.29 -7.83 -5.08
CA GLU A 46 -11.40 -7.03 -5.59
C GLU A 46 -12.64 -7.87 -5.89
N ASP A 47 -12.45 -8.97 -6.62
CA ASP A 47 -13.55 -9.84 -7.03
C ASP A 47 -14.28 -10.43 -5.81
N ARG A 48 -13.54 -10.93 -4.81
CA ARG A 48 -14.10 -11.44 -3.55
C ARG A 48 -14.78 -10.38 -2.71
N ALA A 49 -14.19 -9.20 -2.62
CA ALA A 49 -14.81 -8.09 -1.92
C ALA A 49 -16.11 -7.64 -2.59
N PHE A 50 -16.13 -7.59 -3.93
CA PHE A 50 -17.32 -7.25 -4.69
C PHE A 50 -18.44 -8.30 -4.53
N GLU A 51 -18.12 -9.60 -4.65
CA GLU A 51 -19.07 -10.70 -4.44
C GLU A 51 -19.70 -10.65 -3.05
N MET A 52 -18.95 -10.21 -2.06
CA MET A 52 -19.41 -10.08 -0.66
C MET A 52 -20.20 -8.78 -0.42
N GLY A 53 -20.26 -7.86 -1.40
CA GLY A 53 -20.86 -6.55 -1.22
C GLY A 53 -19.99 -5.56 -0.44
N ALA A 54 -18.69 -5.85 -0.31
CA ALA A 54 -17.70 -5.03 0.39
C ALA A 54 -16.80 -4.25 -0.59
N ALA A 55 -17.23 -4.01 -1.82
CA ALA A 55 -16.52 -3.18 -2.79
C ALA A 55 -17.48 -2.47 -3.73
N VAL A 56 -17.09 -1.29 -4.19
CA VAL A 56 -17.81 -0.52 -5.20
C VAL A 56 -16.84 -0.13 -6.32
N PRO A 57 -17.29 0.00 -7.58
CA PRO A 57 -16.43 0.43 -8.67
C PRO A 57 -15.85 1.83 -8.42
N GLU A 58 -14.57 1.99 -8.67
CA GLU A 58 -13.89 3.29 -8.71
C GLU A 58 -14.40 4.13 -9.89
N SER A 59 -14.46 5.45 -9.72
CA SER A 59 -14.95 6.33 -10.79
C SER A 59 -13.93 6.59 -11.90
N GLN A 60 -12.64 6.47 -11.59
CA GLN A 60 -11.54 6.84 -12.49
C GLN A 60 -10.72 5.66 -13.02
N SER A 61 -10.97 4.44 -12.58
CA SER A 61 -10.27 3.24 -13.04
C SER A 61 -11.21 2.03 -13.15
N LEU A 62 -10.69 0.88 -13.56
CA LEU A 62 -11.42 -0.39 -13.53
C LEU A 62 -11.30 -1.10 -12.17
N SER A 63 -10.59 -0.51 -11.23
CA SER A 63 -10.40 -1.02 -9.88
C SER A 63 -11.62 -0.78 -9.01
N MET A 64 -11.57 -1.26 -7.78
CA MET A 64 -12.64 -1.14 -6.81
C MET A 64 -12.16 -0.35 -5.58
N GLU A 65 -13.02 0.48 -5.04
CA GLU A 65 -12.92 0.92 -3.64
C GLU A 65 -13.44 -0.21 -2.76
N ILE A 66 -12.57 -0.72 -1.89
CA ILE A 66 -12.87 -1.89 -1.04
C ILE A 66 -13.14 -1.40 0.38
N ASP A 67 -14.29 -1.75 0.93
CA ASP A 67 -14.61 -1.49 2.34
C ASP A 67 -13.62 -2.20 3.25
N SER A 68 -12.91 -1.43 4.07
CA SER A 68 -11.83 -1.93 4.93
C SER A 68 -12.31 -2.90 6.01
N GLU A 69 -13.55 -2.76 6.49
CA GLU A 69 -14.13 -3.65 7.49
C GLU A 69 -14.57 -4.98 6.84
N GLY A 70 -15.25 -4.90 5.69
CA GLY A 70 -15.65 -6.10 4.93
C GLY A 70 -14.45 -6.89 4.45
N PHE A 71 -13.37 -6.23 4.05
CA PHE A 71 -12.16 -6.92 3.59
C PHE A 71 -11.45 -7.74 4.67
N LYS A 72 -11.61 -7.44 5.96
CA LYS A 72 -11.10 -8.29 7.04
C LYS A 72 -11.66 -9.71 6.92
N VAL A 73 -12.95 -9.84 6.64
CA VAL A 73 -13.61 -11.14 6.46
C VAL A 73 -13.16 -11.83 5.16
N VAL A 74 -13.00 -11.06 4.07
CA VAL A 74 -12.45 -11.59 2.81
C VAL A 74 -11.05 -12.15 3.03
N ALA A 75 -10.18 -11.40 3.72
CA ALA A 75 -8.80 -11.82 4.00
C ALA A 75 -8.74 -13.09 4.87
N ASP A 76 -9.57 -13.16 5.90
CA ASP A 76 -9.69 -14.35 6.76
C ASP A 76 -10.13 -15.57 5.92
N THR A 77 -11.15 -15.41 5.09
CA THR A 77 -11.67 -16.49 4.19
C THR A 77 -10.57 -16.98 3.24
N LEU A 78 -9.84 -16.06 2.60
CA LEU A 78 -8.77 -16.44 1.67
C LEU A 78 -7.63 -17.23 2.34
N VAL A 79 -7.29 -16.87 3.57
CA VAL A 79 -6.27 -17.54 4.37
C VAL A 79 -6.74 -18.92 4.80
N GLU A 80 -7.99 -19.06 5.24
CA GLU A 80 -8.60 -20.33 5.61
C GLU A 80 -8.73 -21.27 4.39
N GLU A 81 -9.25 -20.80 3.26
CA GLU A 81 -9.36 -21.57 2.00
C GLU A 81 -7.99 -22.05 1.50
N ALA A 82 -6.94 -21.26 1.72
CA ALA A 82 -5.57 -21.64 1.36
C ALA A 82 -4.91 -22.60 2.35
N GLY A 83 -5.57 -22.94 3.45
CA GLY A 83 -5.01 -23.81 4.50
C GLY A 83 -3.82 -23.19 5.25
N VAL A 84 -3.70 -21.88 5.24
CA VAL A 84 -2.65 -21.17 5.96
C VAL A 84 -2.98 -21.11 7.45
N ARG A 85 -1.97 -21.26 8.31
CA ARG A 85 -2.11 -21.09 9.77
C ARG A 85 -1.91 -19.62 10.14
N PRO A 86 -2.95 -18.83 10.41
CA PRO A 86 -2.80 -17.45 10.88
C PRO A 86 -2.40 -17.40 12.35
N MET A 87 -1.52 -16.45 12.70
CA MET A 87 -1.08 -16.17 14.05
C MET A 87 -1.15 -14.66 14.29
N LEU A 88 -2.35 -14.17 14.65
CA LEU A 88 -2.61 -12.75 14.92
C LEU A 88 -2.08 -12.35 16.32
N HIS A 89 -1.96 -11.03 16.56
CA HIS A 89 -1.47 -10.46 17.83
C HIS A 89 -0.07 -10.93 18.23
N ARG A 90 0.80 -11.16 17.25
CA ARG A 90 2.19 -11.55 17.46
C ARG A 90 3.13 -10.59 16.76
N LEU A 91 3.93 -9.91 17.56
CA LEU A 91 4.98 -9.01 17.05
C LEU A 91 6.25 -9.83 16.79
N VAL A 92 6.75 -9.79 15.56
CA VAL A 92 8.08 -10.35 15.25
C VAL A 92 9.15 -9.44 15.82
N VAL A 93 10.04 -9.99 16.67
CA VAL A 93 11.05 -9.22 17.41
C VAL A 93 12.49 -9.56 17.02
N ALA A 94 12.74 -10.74 16.43
CA ALA A 94 14.07 -11.12 15.97
C ALA A 94 14.01 -12.25 14.93
N PRO A 95 14.99 -12.36 14.01
CA PRO A 95 15.26 -13.58 13.27
C PRO A 95 15.96 -14.62 14.15
N ILE A 96 15.86 -15.90 13.77
CA ILE A 96 16.71 -16.99 14.24
C ILE A 96 17.69 -17.34 13.14
N LEU A 97 18.97 -17.28 13.42
CA LEU A 97 20.03 -17.46 12.44
C LEU A 97 20.84 -18.75 12.73
N GLU A 98 21.19 -19.43 11.66
CA GLU A 98 22.23 -20.47 11.63
C GLU A 98 23.27 -20.06 10.57
N GLY A 99 24.41 -19.57 11.04
CA GLY A 99 25.39 -18.90 10.17
C GLY A 99 24.77 -17.65 9.52
N ASN A 100 24.76 -17.63 8.18
CA ASN A 100 24.14 -16.56 7.37
C ASN A 100 22.71 -16.90 6.93
N ARG A 101 22.10 -17.96 7.47
CA ARG A 101 20.76 -18.41 7.07
C ARG A 101 19.71 -18.06 8.11
N VAL A 102 18.60 -17.48 7.69
CA VAL A 102 17.41 -17.33 8.53
C VAL A 102 16.67 -18.66 8.54
N ILE A 103 16.52 -19.25 9.74
CA ILE A 103 15.84 -20.53 9.97
C ILE A 103 14.56 -20.39 10.77
N GLY A 104 14.16 -19.17 11.12
CA GLY A 104 12.95 -18.89 11.87
C GLY A 104 12.89 -17.46 12.39
N ILE A 105 11.88 -17.21 13.20
CA ILE A 105 11.63 -15.91 13.82
C ILE A 105 11.28 -16.08 15.30
N ILE A 106 11.57 -15.04 16.08
CA ILE A 106 11.10 -14.88 17.47
C ILE A 106 9.92 -13.92 17.44
N THR A 107 8.84 -14.31 18.08
CA THR A 107 7.66 -13.44 18.26
C THR A 107 7.42 -13.16 19.75
N GLU A 108 6.81 -12.02 20.03
CA GLU A 108 6.34 -11.63 21.35
C GLU A 108 4.82 -11.46 21.35
N SER A 109 4.15 -11.94 22.38
CA SER A 109 2.70 -11.82 22.53
C SER A 109 2.34 -11.78 24.03
N LYS A 110 1.05 -11.64 24.34
CA LYS A 110 0.58 -11.76 25.75
C LYS A 110 0.85 -13.12 26.37
N ALA A 111 1.05 -14.18 25.57
CA ALA A 111 1.41 -15.51 26.05
C ALA A 111 2.93 -15.66 26.31
N GLY A 112 3.71 -14.63 25.99
CA GLY A 112 5.16 -14.60 26.10
C GLY A 112 5.86 -14.74 24.76
N ARG A 113 7.13 -15.12 24.82
CA ARG A 113 8.03 -15.25 23.69
C ARG A 113 7.98 -16.64 23.10
N GLU A 114 7.85 -16.72 21.78
CA GLU A 114 7.80 -17.96 21.02
C GLU A 114 8.82 -17.96 19.88
N ALA A 115 9.42 -19.12 19.59
CA ALA A 115 10.23 -19.36 18.41
C ALA A 115 9.38 -20.10 17.36
N ILE A 116 9.38 -19.61 16.13
CA ILE A 116 8.71 -20.22 14.99
C ILE A 116 9.77 -20.54 13.95
N LEU A 117 9.99 -21.84 13.70
CA LEU A 117 10.96 -22.30 12.71
C LEU A 117 10.30 -22.40 11.32
N GLY A 118 11.07 -22.11 10.27
CA GLY A 118 10.64 -22.22 8.89
C GLY A 118 11.81 -22.48 7.95
N LYS A 119 11.59 -23.26 6.91
CA LYS A 119 12.60 -23.52 5.86
C LYS A 119 12.92 -22.29 5.03
N VAL A 120 11.92 -21.44 4.81
CA VAL A 120 12.01 -20.14 4.14
C VAL A 120 11.17 -19.15 4.93
N ILE A 121 11.70 -17.97 5.14
CA ILE A 121 11.02 -16.84 5.76
C ILE A 121 10.78 -15.77 4.71
N ILE A 122 9.59 -15.18 4.71
CA ILE A 122 9.27 -14.01 3.87
C ILE A 122 9.06 -12.82 4.81
N ASP A 123 9.93 -11.82 4.71
CA ASP A 123 9.77 -10.55 5.41
C ASP A 123 8.78 -9.68 4.62
N ALA A 124 7.54 -9.67 5.06
CA ALA A 124 6.47 -8.83 4.56
C ALA A 124 6.02 -7.79 5.63
N THR A 125 6.90 -7.44 6.56
CA THR A 125 6.59 -6.49 7.65
C THR A 125 6.33 -5.07 7.14
N GLY A 126 6.74 -4.78 5.91
CA GLY A 126 6.67 -3.45 5.30
C GLY A 126 7.79 -2.50 5.74
N ASP A 127 8.49 -2.85 6.83
CA ASP A 127 9.55 -2.05 7.45
C ASP A 127 10.92 -2.76 7.45
N ALA A 128 11.02 -3.92 6.78
CA ALA A 128 12.21 -4.78 6.73
C ALA A 128 12.68 -5.24 8.13
N ASP A 129 11.76 -5.50 9.04
CA ASP A 129 12.11 -5.77 10.43
C ASP A 129 12.95 -7.05 10.61
N ILE A 130 12.68 -8.08 9.81
CA ILE A 130 13.43 -9.34 9.88
C ILE A 130 14.78 -9.16 9.17
N ALA A 131 14.78 -8.62 7.96
CA ALA A 131 16.00 -8.42 7.18
C ALA A 131 17.00 -7.52 7.91
N HIS A 132 16.53 -6.38 8.46
CA HIS A 132 17.35 -5.44 9.20
C HIS A 132 17.97 -6.09 10.45
N ARG A 133 17.16 -6.81 11.24
CA ARG A 133 17.63 -7.50 12.47
C ARG A 133 18.47 -8.74 12.18
N ALA A 134 18.40 -9.28 10.96
CA ALA A 134 19.30 -10.32 10.48
C ALA A 134 20.67 -9.78 10.04
N GLY A 135 20.88 -8.47 10.08
CA GLY A 135 22.13 -7.81 9.69
C GLY A 135 22.23 -7.47 8.19
N VAL A 136 21.16 -7.63 7.41
CA VAL A 136 21.11 -7.16 6.03
C VAL A 136 21.18 -5.63 6.02
N ARG A 137 21.98 -5.08 5.14
CA ARG A 137 22.07 -3.64 4.97
C ARG A 137 20.71 -3.08 4.55
N THR A 138 20.28 -2.05 5.25
CA THR A 138 19.07 -1.29 4.94
C THR A 138 19.38 0.19 4.93
N TRP A 139 18.56 0.97 4.26
CA TRP A 139 18.63 2.44 4.33
C TRP A 139 17.26 3.06 4.50
N LEU A 140 17.25 4.23 5.08
CA LEU A 140 16.08 5.09 5.26
C LEU A 140 16.25 6.32 4.39
N THR A 141 15.16 6.82 3.84
CA THR A 141 15.12 8.21 3.37
C THR A 141 15.27 9.12 4.59
N PRO A 142 16.06 10.22 4.51
CA PRO A 142 16.11 11.19 5.59
C PRO A 142 14.70 11.68 5.98
N PRO A 143 14.38 11.88 7.28
CA PRO A 143 13.04 12.23 7.73
C PRO A 143 12.42 13.44 7.02
N GLU A 144 13.25 14.43 6.67
CA GLU A 144 12.87 15.64 5.94
C GLU A 144 12.52 15.41 4.46
N GLU A 145 12.90 14.26 3.94
CA GLU A 145 12.65 13.85 2.56
C GLU A 145 11.71 12.65 2.44
N MET A 146 11.28 12.08 3.58
CA MET A 146 10.36 10.94 3.60
C MET A 146 9.00 11.31 3.03
N LEU A 147 8.37 10.33 2.39
CA LEU A 147 6.96 10.46 2.04
C LEU A 147 6.11 10.62 3.30
N ALA A 148 5.23 11.61 3.29
CA ALA A 148 4.35 11.90 4.41
C ALA A 148 3.50 10.67 4.78
N ALA A 149 3.35 10.40 6.07
CA ALA A 149 2.37 9.45 6.57
C ALA A 149 0.95 10.02 6.45
N SER A 150 -0.08 9.18 6.47
CA SER A 150 -1.47 9.62 6.44
C SER A 150 -2.27 9.08 7.60
N VAL A 151 -3.19 9.90 8.11
CA VAL A 151 -4.29 9.42 8.94
C VAL A 151 -5.51 9.22 8.07
N MET A 152 -5.96 7.97 7.97
CA MET A 152 -7.22 7.66 7.31
C MET A 152 -8.36 7.75 8.30
N PHE A 153 -9.46 8.34 7.87
CA PHE A 153 -10.69 8.37 8.63
C PHE A 153 -11.92 8.31 7.72
N HIS A 154 -13.04 7.94 8.30
CA HIS A 154 -14.30 7.80 7.61
C HIS A 154 -15.32 8.72 8.26
N LEU A 155 -16.25 9.22 7.46
CA LEU A 155 -17.33 10.10 7.89
C LEU A 155 -18.67 9.39 7.81
N SER A 156 -19.62 9.85 8.61
CA SER A 156 -21.04 9.52 8.52
C SER A 156 -21.88 10.79 8.53
N GLY A 157 -23.13 10.68 8.13
CA GLY A 157 -24.06 11.81 8.11
C GLY A 157 -23.85 12.79 6.96
N VAL A 158 -23.22 12.34 5.88
CA VAL A 158 -23.06 13.09 4.63
C VAL A 158 -24.31 12.90 3.77
N ASP A 159 -24.87 13.99 3.23
CA ASP A 159 -25.90 13.93 2.21
C ASP A 159 -25.27 13.62 0.85
N LYS A 160 -25.40 12.36 0.41
CA LYS A 160 -24.82 11.88 -0.83
C LYS A 160 -25.21 12.70 -2.06
N ALA A 161 -26.49 13.06 -2.16
CA ALA A 161 -27.01 13.78 -3.33
C ALA A 161 -26.43 15.20 -3.40
N ALA A 162 -26.42 15.91 -2.26
CA ALA A 162 -25.85 17.24 -2.17
C ALA A 162 -24.32 17.24 -2.35
N PHE A 163 -23.61 16.25 -1.76
CA PHE A 163 -22.17 16.09 -1.93
C PHE A 163 -21.80 15.88 -3.41
N LEU A 164 -22.41 14.91 -4.07
CA LEU A 164 -22.13 14.63 -5.47
C LEU A 164 -22.56 15.78 -6.40
N ALA A 165 -23.61 16.51 -6.06
CA ALA A 165 -23.99 17.71 -6.81
C ALA A 165 -22.95 18.81 -6.66
N GLY A 166 -22.39 18.99 -5.46
CA GLY A 166 -21.30 19.93 -5.19
C GLY A 166 -20.03 19.57 -5.98
N ILE A 167 -19.63 18.31 -5.97
CA ILE A 167 -18.48 17.82 -6.73
C ILE A 167 -18.68 18.04 -8.24
N ARG A 168 -19.87 17.78 -8.78
CA ARG A 168 -20.17 18.02 -10.22
C ARG A 168 -20.22 19.49 -10.61
N ALA A 169 -20.60 20.37 -9.69
CA ALA A 169 -20.65 21.81 -9.93
C ALA A 169 -19.26 22.46 -10.00
N ASP A 170 -18.28 21.90 -9.30
CA ASP A 170 -16.89 22.34 -9.27
C ASP A 170 -15.97 21.09 -9.26
N PRO A 171 -15.92 20.35 -10.37
CA PRO A 171 -15.11 19.13 -10.43
C PRO A 171 -13.63 19.49 -10.39
N GLN A 172 -12.88 18.70 -9.65
CA GLN A 172 -11.42 18.77 -9.69
C GLN A 172 -10.87 17.73 -10.66
N THR A 173 -9.78 18.08 -11.34
CA THR A 173 -9.05 17.20 -12.24
C THR A 173 -7.65 16.95 -11.71
N TYR A 174 -6.91 16.06 -12.33
CA TYR A 174 -5.51 15.88 -11.97
C TYR A 174 -4.64 17.08 -12.33
N GLY A 175 -5.06 17.93 -13.27
CA GLY A 175 -4.43 19.22 -13.55
C GLY A 175 -4.44 20.16 -12.33
N ASP A 176 -5.46 20.08 -11.48
CA ASP A 176 -5.53 20.86 -10.24
C ASP A 176 -4.48 20.47 -9.18
N TRP A 177 -3.82 19.33 -9.35
CA TRP A 177 -2.72 18.90 -8.48
C TRP A 177 -1.39 19.51 -8.89
N ALA A 178 -1.24 19.88 -10.17
CA ALA A 178 0.01 20.39 -10.72
C ALA A 178 0.22 21.87 -10.38
N GLY A 179 1.47 22.30 -10.41
CA GLY A 179 1.87 23.69 -10.34
C GLY A 179 2.77 24.04 -9.16
N GLU A 180 3.29 25.25 -9.17
CA GLU A 180 4.26 25.74 -8.17
C GLU A 180 3.74 25.68 -6.74
N GLU A 181 2.44 25.97 -6.54
CA GLU A 181 1.83 25.95 -5.19
C GLU A 181 1.68 24.53 -4.63
N SER A 182 1.45 23.53 -5.49
CA SER A 182 1.25 22.13 -5.07
C SER A 182 2.57 21.40 -4.86
N GLY A 183 3.63 21.84 -5.55
CA GLY A 183 4.91 21.15 -5.59
C GLY A 183 4.86 19.78 -6.30
N TRP A 184 3.78 19.49 -7.06
CA TRP A 184 3.63 18.24 -7.79
C TRP A 184 3.79 18.43 -9.30
N GLU A 185 4.58 17.55 -9.89
CA GLU A 185 4.69 17.36 -11.33
C GLU A 185 3.81 16.17 -11.72
N ILE A 186 2.85 16.41 -12.64
CA ILE A 186 1.93 15.38 -13.10
C ILE A 186 2.27 15.03 -14.53
N GLU A 187 2.44 13.74 -14.77
CA GLU A 187 2.76 13.19 -16.07
C GLU A 187 1.76 12.09 -16.41
N THR A 188 0.91 12.37 -17.41
CA THR A 188 0.03 11.37 -18.02
C THR A 188 0.14 11.50 -19.54
N THR A 189 -0.91 11.16 -20.26
CA THR A 189 -0.99 11.30 -21.73
C THR A 189 -1.43 12.70 -22.19
N GLY A 190 -1.28 13.73 -21.37
CA GLY A 190 -1.81 15.08 -21.63
C GLY A 190 -3.31 15.19 -21.37
N ARG A 191 -3.88 14.32 -20.55
CA ARG A 191 -5.31 14.27 -20.22
C ARG A 191 -5.61 14.64 -18.76
N GLU A 192 -4.69 15.30 -18.11
CA GLU A 192 -4.78 15.69 -16.69
C GLU A 192 -6.03 16.55 -16.43
N ASP A 193 -6.31 17.49 -17.35
CA ASP A 193 -7.45 18.40 -17.23
C ASP A 193 -8.80 17.74 -17.55
N GLU A 194 -8.79 16.57 -18.20
CA GLU A 194 -10.00 15.83 -18.57
C GLU A 194 -10.39 14.78 -17.53
N LEU A 195 -9.41 14.34 -16.70
CA LEU A 195 -9.61 13.25 -15.77
C LEU A 195 -10.10 13.78 -14.45
N PHE A 196 -11.31 13.38 -14.06
CA PHE A 196 -11.81 13.63 -12.72
C PHE A 196 -10.86 13.08 -11.66
N SER A 197 -10.58 13.90 -10.66
CA SER A 197 -9.84 13.50 -9.47
C SER A 197 -10.73 13.58 -8.24
N PRO A 198 -10.78 12.55 -7.39
CA PRO A 198 -11.50 12.60 -6.12
C PRO A 198 -10.75 13.45 -5.07
N PHE A 199 -10.17 14.57 -5.48
CA PHE A 199 -9.33 15.41 -4.66
C PHE A 199 -10.11 16.59 -4.07
N LEU A 200 -9.87 16.91 -2.81
CA LEU A 200 -10.47 18.03 -2.10
C LEU A 200 -9.35 18.92 -1.53
N ARG A 201 -9.23 20.15 -2.03
CA ARG A 201 -8.31 21.16 -1.50
C ARG A 201 -9.03 22.47 -1.16
N LYS A 202 -9.89 22.93 -2.05
CA LYS A 202 -10.60 24.21 -1.91
C LYS A 202 -11.29 24.42 -0.56
N PRO A 203 -12.00 23.43 0.02
CA PRO A 203 -12.63 23.57 1.35
C PRO A 203 -11.63 23.90 2.45
N PHE A 204 -10.42 23.31 2.37
CA PHE A 204 -9.38 23.49 3.39
C PHE A 204 -8.66 24.81 3.24
N SER A 205 -8.30 25.21 2.02
CA SER A 205 -7.70 26.53 1.74
C SER A 205 -8.64 27.64 2.24
N ARG A 206 -9.92 27.57 1.91
CA ARG A 206 -10.92 28.51 2.39
C ARG A 206 -11.05 28.52 3.92
N ALA A 207 -10.99 27.35 4.55
CA ALA A 207 -11.07 27.26 6.02
C ALA A 207 -9.85 27.88 6.71
N ILE A 208 -8.67 27.84 6.07
CA ILE A 208 -7.45 28.54 6.53
C ILE A 208 -7.62 30.04 6.37
N ASP A 209 -8.04 30.52 5.20
CA ASP A 209 -8.23 31.95 4.90
C ASP A 209 -9.24 32.61 5.84
N ASP A 210 -10.32 31.92 6.14
CA ASP A 210 -11.38 32.39 7.05
C ASP A 210 -11.04 32.17 8.55
N GLY A 211 -9.86 31.62 8.87
CA GLY A 211 -9.39 31.37 10.24
C GLY A 211 -10.19 30.29 10.98
N VAL A 212 -10.87 29.39 10.26
CA VAL A 212 -11.67 28.27 10.83
C VAL A 212 -10.74 27.15 11.31
N ILE A 213 -9.67 26.92 10.59
CA ILE A 213 -8.64 25.96 10.99
C ILE A 213 -7.25 26.67 11.05
N PRO A 214 -6.31 26.13 11.83
CA PRO A 214 -4.99 26.76 11.97
C PRO A 214 -4.25 26.96 10.64
N ALA A 215 -3.70 28.13 10.41
CA ALA A 215 -2.92 28.47 9.22
C ALA A 215 -1.70 27.57 8.97
N ALA A 216 -1.19 26.92 10.02
CA ALA A 216 -0.09 25.96 9.91
C ALA A 216 -0.47 24.64 9.25
N LEU A 217 -1.76 24.37 9.01
CA LEU A 217 -2.25 23.13 8.41
C LEU A 217 -2.32 23.21 6.87
N THR A 218 -1.26 23.70 6.25
CA THR A 218 -1.20 23.89 4.78
C THR A 218 -1.19 22.61 3.99
N THR A 219 -0.85 21.49 4.62
CA THR A 219 -0.82 20.14 3.99
C THR A 219 -2.15 19.41 4.05
N ILE A 220 -3.20 19.99 4.67
CA ILE A 220 -4.54 19.38 4.65
C ILE A 220 -5.14 19.52 3.25
N GLY A 221 -5.52 18.39 2.69
CA GLY A 221 -6.10 18.24 1.36
C GLY A 221 -5.70 16.90 0.79
N GLY A 222 -6.54 16.30 -0.02
CA GLY A 222 -6.28 14.98 -0.58
C GLY A 222 -7.54 14.31 -1.07
N THR A 223 -7.49 13.00 -1.21
CA THR A 223 -8.53 12.20 -1.86
C THR A 223 -9.58 11.66 -0.89
N TRP A 224 -10.75 11.40 -1.44
CA TRP A 224 -11.80 10.59 -0.83
C TRP A 224 -12.06 9.37 -1.73
N GLY A 225 -12.62 8.29 -1.17
CA GLY A 225 -12.94 7.07 -1.91
C GLY A 225 -14.42 7.01 -2.30
N ALA A 226 -15.24 6.31 -1.53
CA ALA A 226 -16.64 6.08 -1.83
C ALA A 226 -17.60 6.91 -0.97
N ILE A 227 -18.74 7.29 -1.54
CA ILE A 227 -19.91 7.80 -0.81
C ILE A 227 -21.06 6.80 -0.93
N HIS A 228 -21.46 6.22 0.19
CA HIS A 228 -22.50 5.21 0.27
C HIS A 228 -23.89 5.82 0.44
N ASP A 229 -24.95 5.06 0.11
CA ASP A 229 -26.35 5.51 0.27
C ASP A 229 -26.72 5.74 1.74
N SER A 230 -26.02 5.10 2.66
CA SER A 230 -26.12 5.32 4.11
C SER A 230 -25.59 6.67 4.59
N GLY A 231 -24.94 7.46 3.71
CA GLY A 231 -24.31 8.73 4.04
C GLY A 231 -22.92 8.58 4.66
N GLU A 232 -22.27 7.47 4.42
CA GLU A 232 -20.87 7.24 4.78
C GLU A 232 -19.96 7.67 3.64
N LEU A 233 -19.00 8.55 3.94
CA LEU A 233 -17.93 8.97 3.04
C LEU A 233 -16.61 8.38 3.58
N THR A 234 -16.00 7.52 2.78
CA THR A 234 -14.89 6.67 3.22
C THR A 234 -13.55 7.09 2.63
N TYR A 235 -12.49 6.49 3.11
CA TYR A 235 -11.13 6.68 2.62
C TYR A 235 -10.73 8.17 2.55
N MET A 236 -10.93 8.90 3.65
CA MET A 236 -10.51 10.30 3.72
C MET A 236 -8.99 10.39 3.89
N ASN A 237 -8.26 10.40 2.77
CA ASN A 237 -6.80 10.54 2.71
C ASN A 237 -6.41 12.02 2.55
N ILE A 238 -6.77 12.83 3.51
CA ILE A 238 -6.62 14.30 3.49
C ILE A 238 -5.71 14.86 4.59
N VAL A 239 -5.30 14.04 5.54
CA VAL A 239 -4.36 14.46 6.59
C VAL A 239 -3.03 13.80 6.37
N HIS A 240 -2.05 14.61 6.00
CA HIS A 240 -0.67 14.20 5.73
C HIS A 240 0.24 14.67 6.85
N LEU A 241 1.09 13.76 7.34
CA LEU A 241 2.00 13.99 8.46
C LEU A 241 3.43 13.86 7.94
N GLU A 242 4.11 14.99 7.86
CA GLU A 242 5.51 15.03 7.44
C GLU A 242 6.45 14.58 8.57
N HIS A 243 7.64 14.15 8.20
CA HIS A 243 8.74 13.80 9.11
C HIS A 243 8.39 12.69 10.11
N ILE A 244 7.56 11.71 9.69
CA ILE A 244 7.21 10.55 10.51
C ILE A 244 8.09 9.36 10.11
N ASP A 245 8.99 8.99 11.00
CA ASP A 245 9.75 7.74 10.88
C ASP A 245 8.92 6.57 11.47
N GLY A 246 8.45 5.69 10.59
CA GLY A 246 7.68 4.49 10.97
C GLY A 246 8.48 3.45 11.73
N THR A 247 9.80 3.60 11.83
CA THR A 247 10.69 2.70 12.59
C THR A 247 11.00 3.22 14.00
N ASP A 248 10.61 4.47 14.31
CA ASP A 248 10.72 5.09 15.63
C ASP A 248 9.35 5.12 16.33
N PRO A 249 9.15 4.36 17.43
CA PRO A 249 7.88 4.32 18.15
C PRO A 249 7.45 5.67 18.73
N ASP A 250 8.39 6.55 19.10
CA ASP A 250 8.07 7.89 19.61
C ASP A 250 7.60 8.79 18.47
N SER A 251 8.20 8.69 17.28
CA SER A 251 7.72 9.34 16.07
C SER A 251 6.31 8.89 15.70
N MET A 252 6.07 7.58 15.70
CA MET A 252 4.74 6.99 15.48
C MET A 252 3.72 7.52 16.49
N THR A 253 4.05 7.55 17.76
CA THR A 253 3.17 8.06 18.83
C THR A 253 2.78 9.53 18.57
N ARG A 254 3.76 10.37 18.23
CA ARG A 254 3.51 11.78 17.88
C ARG A 254 2.59 11.89 16.66
N GLY A 255 2.86 11.10 15.62
CA GLY A 255 2.07 11.07 14.39
C GLY A 255 0.62 10.66 14.62
N GLU A 256 0.39 9.59 15.37
CA GLU A 256 -0.95 9.11 15.75
C GLU A 256 -1.79 10.20 16.43
N MET A 257 -1.19 10.86 17.43
CA MET A 257 -1.90 11.88 18.21
C MET A 257 -2.12 13.18 17.42
N ALA A 258 -1.13 13.60 16.66
CA ALA A 258 -1.21 14.82 15.84
C ALA A 258 -2.23 14.63 14.71
N GLY A 259 -2.18 13.50 14.02
CA GLY A 259 -3.05 13.20 12.89
C GLY A 259 -4.53 13.15 13.28
N ARG A 260 -4.86 12.53 14.41
CA ARG A 260 -6.25 12.54 14.90
C ARG A 260 -6.75 13.96 15.21
N ARG A 261 -5.89 14.84 15.75
CA ARG A 261 -6.27 16.26 15.96
C ARG A 261 -6.48 17.00 14.64
N GLN A 262 -5.58 16.78 13.66
CA GLN A 262 -5.71 17.42 12.35
C GLN A 262 -6.95 16.95 11.60
N ALA A 263 -7.32 15.68 11.72
CA ALA A 263 -8.55 15.15 11.13
C ALA A 263 -9.80 15.85 11.67
N MET A 264 -9.83 16.23 12.95
CA MET A 264 -10.95 17.00 13.48
C MET A 264 -11.06 18.40 12.88
N HIS A 265 -9.92 19.05 12.57
CA HIS A 265 -9.91 20.31 11.82
C HIS A 265 -10.39 20.09 10.38
N ALA A 266 -9.98 19.00 9.72
CA ALA A 266 -10.46 18.66 8.39
C ALA A 266 -11.99 18.47 8.36
N ILE A 267 -12.55 17.76 9.35
CA ILE A 267 -14.01 17.58 9.45
C ILE A 267 -14.74 18.91 9.64
N GLU A 268 -14.20 19.83 10.43
CA GLU A 268 -14.80 21.16 10.61
C GLU A 268 -14.77 21.97 9.32
N ALA A 269 -13.68 21.93 8.55
CA ALA A 269 -13.59 22.56 7.24
C ALA A 269 -14.61 21.98 6.25
N LEU A 270 -14.72 20.65 6.18
CA LEU A 270 -15.70 19.98 5.31
C LEU A 270 -17.14 20.38 5.65
N ARG A 271 -17.49 20.45 6.94
CA ARG A 271 -18.82 20.88 7.39
C ARG A 271 -19.22 22.26 6.91
N ARG A 272 -18.26 23.19 6.84
CA ARG A 272 -18.53 24.58 6.48
C ARG A 272 -18.47 24.87 4.99
N TYR A 273 -17.65 24.13 4.27
CA TYR A 273 -17.29 24.50 2.90
C TYR A 273 -17.54 23.41 1.85
N THR A 274 -18.10 22.25 2.25
CA THR A 274 -18.41 21.17 1.31
C THR A 274 -19.90 20.87 1.35
N PRO A 275 -20.64 21.06 0.25
CA PRO A 275 -22.06 20.73 0.18
C PRO A 275 -22.31 19.28 0.59
N GLY A 276 -23.36 19.05 1.39
CA GLY A 276 -23.71 17.73 1.89
C GLY A 276 -22.95 17.27 3.13
N CYS A 277 -21.88 17.99 3.51
CA CYS A 277 -21.08 17.65 4.70
C CYS A 277 -21.48 18.41 5.97
N GLU A 278 -22.51 19.23 5.96
CA GLU A 278 -22.91 20.12 7.08
C GLU A 278 -23.16 19.34 8.38
N ARG A 279 -23.57 18.08 8.28
CA ARG A 279 -23.84 17.19 9.41
C ARG A 279 -22.83 16.05 9.52
N ALA A 280 -21.73 16.11 8.74
CA ALA A 280 -20.72 15.08 8.77
C ALA A 280 -20.12 14.89 10.17
N ARG A 281 -19.88 13.65 10.55
CA ARG A 281 -19.28 13.27 11.82
C ARG A 281 -18.18 12.25 11.58
N LEU A 282 -17.17 12.27 12.42
CA LEU A 282 -16.20 11.19 12.45
C LEU A 282 -16.94 9.87 12.72
N ARG A 283 -16.77 8.89 11.83
CA ARG A 283 -17.21 7.51 12.03
C ARG A 283 -16.13 6.72 12.78
N ASN A 284 -14.96 6.60 12.17
CA ASN A 284 -13.80 5.92 12.75
C ASN A 284 -12.50 6.41 12.12
N PHE A 285 -11.41 6.12 12.80
CA PHE A 285 -10.05 6.15 12.26
C PHE A 285 -9.59 4.74 11.89
N GLY A 286 -8.60 4.62 11.04
CA GLY A 286 -7.76 3.43 10.96
C GLY A 286 -7.15 3.08 12.33
N MET A 287 -6.77 1.84 12.53
CA MET A 287 -6.15 1.38 13.79
C MET A 287 -4.77 2.01 14.00
N THR A 288 -4.10 2.40 12.92
CA THR A 288 -2.79 3.05 12.91
C THR A 288 -2.68 3.98 11.71
N ILE A 289 -1.72 4.91 11.76
CA ILE A 289 -1.39 5.77 10.62
C ILE A 289 -0.75 4.96 9.48
N GLY A 290 -1.00 5.38 8.25
CA GLY A 290 -0.45 4.79 7.04
C GLY A 290 0.95 5.31 6.76
N ILE A 291 1.92 4.43 6.88
CA ILE A 291 3.33 4.74 6.59
C ILE A 291 3.64 4.40 5.14
N ARG A 292 4.16 5.40 4.39
CA ARG A 292 4.56 5.23 2.99
C ARG A 292 6.03 4.90 2.80
N ASP A 293 6.88 5.34 3.71
CA ASP A 293 8.34 5.27 3.57
C ASP A 293 9.00 4.83 4.88
N THR A 294 9.83 3.79 4.79
CA THR A 294 10.69 3.32 5.87
C THR A 294 11.95 2.66 5.27
N ARG A 295 12.47 1.60 5.91
CA ARG A 295 13.66 0.87 5.45
C ARG A 295 13.42 0.22 4.08
N LYS A 296 14.41 0.36 3.22
CA LYS A 296 14.57 -0.41 1.97
C LYS A 296 15.75 -1.35 2.14
N VAL A 297 15.60 -2.57 1.68
CA VAL A 297 16.60 -3.64 1.84
C VAL A 297 17.63 -3.59 0.70
N ASP A 298 18.90 -3.82 1.00
CA ASP A 298 19.92 -4.06 -0.02
C ASP A 298 19.69 -5.45 -0.62
N THR A 299 18.99 -5.48 -1.74
CA THR A 299 18.64 -6.68 -2.50
C THR A 299 19.64 -6.93 -3.62
N VAL A 300 19.69 -8.16 -4.15
CA VAL A 300 20.59 -8.55 -5.25
C VAL A 300 20.40 -7.62 -6.45
N TYR A 301 19.19 -7.15 -6.68
CA TYR A 301 18.89 -6.08 -7.62
C TYR A 301 17.99 -5.04 -6.94
N ALA A 302 18.46 -3.82 -6.85
CA ALA A 302 17.65 -2.69 -6.40
C ALA A 302 17.03 -2.00 -7.62
N MET A 303 15.72 -1.85 -7.63
CA MET A 303 15.00 -1.15 -8.70
C MET A 303 15.38 0.34 -8.75
N THR A 304 15.36 0.92 -9.93
CA THR A 304 15.69 2.32 -10.16
C THR A 304 14.55 3.07 -10.83
N GLU A 305 14.58 4.41 -10.76
CA GLU A 305 13.68 5.28 -11.53
C GLU A 305 13.73 4.92 -13.02
N HIS A 306 14.93 4.66 -13.56
CA HIS A 306 15.12 4.27 -14.95
C HIS A 306 14.36 2.98 -15.30
N ASP A 307 14.38 1.97 -14.42
CA ASP A 307 13.65 0.72 -14.64
C ASP A 307 12.14 0.94 -14.77
N VAL A 308 11.61 1.83 -13.96
CA VAL A 308 10.17 2.16 -13.97
C VAL A 308 9.81 2.96 -15.23
N ARG A 309 10.51 4.05 -15.48
CA ARG A 309 10.21 4.99 -16.57
C ARG A 309 10.51 4.42 -17.96
N GLU A 310 11.58 3.64 -18.09
CA GLU A 310 11.99 3.05 -19.39
C GLU A 310 11.43 1.63 -19.58
N GLN A 311 10.46 1.24 -18.76
CA GLN A 311 9.74 -0.03 -18.92
C GLN A 311 10.69 -1.23 -18.92
N ALA A 312 11.59 -1.33 -17.96
CA ALA A 312 12.61 -2.37 -17.90
C ALA A 312 12.03 -3.79 -18.05
N ARG A 313 12.77 -4.65 -18.75
CA ARG A 313 12.45 -6.06 -18.94
C ARG A 313 13.60 -6.91 -18.38
N PHE A 314 13.23 -7.99 -17.67
CA PHE A 314 14.19 -8.83 -16.97
C PHE A 314 13.95 -10.29 -17.31
N GLU A 315 15.05 -11.03 -17.55
CA GLU A 315 15.00 -12.48 -17.78
C GLU A 315 14.44 -13.24 -16.58
N ASP A 316 14.63 -12.69 -15.38
CA ASP A 316 14.14 -13.22 -14.11
C ASP A 316 12.84 -12.54 -13.62
N SER A 317 12.05 -11.98 -14.53
CA SER A 317 10.76 -11.35 -14.18
C SER A 317 9.82 -12.31 -13.46
N VAL A 318 9.21 -11.87 -12.37
CA VAL A 318 8.22 -12.59 -11.57
C VAL A 318 6.91 -11.81 -11.41
N GLY A 319 6.78 -10.68 -12.06
CA GLY A 319 5.58 -9.87 -12.08
C GLY A 319 5.73 -8.66 -12.96
N ILE A 320 4.62 -8.03 -13.30
CA ILE A 320 4.58 -6.73 -13.97
C ILE A 320 3.81 -5.74 -13.11
N TYR A 321 4.08 -4.45 -13.32
CA TYR A 321 3.28 -3.40 -12.74
C TYR A 321 3.17 -2.23 -13.72
N PRO A 322 1.98 -1.61 -13.87
CA PRO A 322 1.83 -0.40 -14.67
C PRO A 322 2.77 0.70 -14.20
N GLU A 323 3.21 1.56 -15.10
CA GLU A 323 3.97 2.75 -14.75
C GLU A 323 3.05 3.71 -13.96
N PHE A 324 3.03 3.51 -12.65
CA PHE A 324 2.33 4.34 -11.69
C PHE A 324 3.31 4.81 -10.63
N ILE A 325 3.64 6.09 -10.63
CA ILE A 325 4.49 6.72 -9.62
C ILE A 325 3.61 7.68 -8.81
N ASP A 326 3.62 7.53 -7.51
CA ASP A 326 2.91 8.40 -6.57
C ASP A 326 3.82 8.74 -5.39
N GLY A 327 4.53 9.85 -5.49
CA GLY A 327 5.40 10.31 -4.41
C GLY A 327 6.56 11.18 -4.84
N TYR A 328 7.17 11.82 -3.86
CA TYR A 328 8.34 12.70 -4.03
C TYR A 328 8.12 13.83 -5.05
N GLY A 329 6.91 14.38 -5.06
CA GLY A 329 6.54 15.47 -5.97
C GLY A 329 6.20 15.02 -7.40
N ILE A 330 6.15 13.72 -7.67
CA ILE A 330 5.83 13.18 -9.01
C ILE A 330 4.59 12.30 -8.92
N LEU A 331 3.64 12.53 -9.82
CA LEU A 331 2.51 11.66 -10.06
C LEU A 331 2.48 11.26 -11.55
N ILE A 332 2.71 9.99 -11.83
CA ILE A 332 2.51 9.42 -13.16
C ILE A 332 1.28 8.51 -13.09
N LEU A 333 0.26 8.84 -13.87
CA LEU A 333 -0.96 8.04 -13.92
C LEU A 333 -0.83 6.91 -14.94
N PRO A 334 -1.32 5.69 -14.66
CA PRO A 334 -1.16 4.53 -15.54
C PRO A 334 -2.10 4.56 -16.76
N LEU A 335 -2.14 5.69 -17.45
CA LEU A 335 -2.87 5.91 -18.70
C LEU A 335 -1.99 5.76 -19.94
N THR A 336 -0.69 5.65 -19.70
CA THR A 336 0.31 5.58 -20.78
C THR A 336 0.31 4.24 -21.50
N GLY A 337 -0.27 3.20 -20.90
CA GLY A 337 -0.16 1.81 -21.37
C GLY A 337 1.23 1.20 -21.09
N ARG A 338 2.12 1.96 -20.47
CA ARG A 338 3.49 1.52 -20.12
C ARG A 338 3.47 0.69 -18.84
N TYR A 339 4.37 -0.27 -18.74
CA TYR A 339 4.57 -1.10 -17.56
C TYR A 339 6.02 -1.54 -17.45
N PHE A 340 6.45 -1.84 -16.26
CA PHE A 340 7.77 -2.42 -15.98
C PHE A 340 7.63 -3.82 -15.38
N GLN A 341 8.71 -4.60 -15.45
CA GLN A 341 8.78 -5.92 -14.83
C GLN A 341 9.45 -5.84 -13.45
N ILE A 342 9.09 -6.76 -12.59
CA ILE A 342 9.68 -6.94 -11.26
C ILE A 342 10.61 -8.15 -11.34
N PRO A 343 11.94 -7.97 -11.23
CA PRO A 343 12.86 -9.09 -11.26
C PRO A 343 12.84 -9.86 -9.94
N TYR A 344 13.00 -11.18 -10.01
CA TYR A 344 13.10 -12.04 -8.83
C TYR A 344 14.20 -11.60 -7.87
N ARG A 345 15.34 -11.16 -8.41
CA ARG A 345 16.48 -10.65 -7.64
C ARG A 345 16.15 -9.43 -6.76
N ASN A 346 15.05 -8.73 -7.01
CA ASN A 346 14.57 -7.65 -6.15
C ASN A 346 13.95 -8.18 -4.85
N LEU A 347 13.58 -9.45 -4.79
CA LEU A 347 13.04 -10.10 -3.60
C LEU A 347 14.12 -10.80 -2.76
N LEU A 348 15.38 -10.87 -3.23
CA LEU A 348 16.50 -11.53 -2.59
C LEU A 348 17.39 -10.54 -1.83
N PRO A 349 17.40 -10.54 -0.48
CA PRO A 349 18.35 -9.76 0.31
C PRO A 349 19.78 -10.24 0.08
N LYS A 350 20.75 -9.32 0.02
CA LYS A 350 22.18 -9.67 -0.14
C LYS A 350 22.77 -10.26 1.14
N GLY A 351 23.59 -11.29 0.98
CA GLY A 351 24.42 -11.83 2.05
C GLY A 351 23.70 -12.63 3.12
N ILE A 352 22.45 -13.00 2.88
CA ILE A 352 21.63 -13.81 3.78
C ILE A 352 20.88 -14.87 3.00
N ASP A 353 20.78 -16.08 3.54
CA ASP A 353 20.04 -17.19 2.96
C ASP A 353 18.71 -17.44 3.70
N GLY A 354 17.78 -18.16 3.06
CA GLY A 354 16.52 -18.55 3.69
C GLY A 354 15.50 -17.43 3.89
N LEU A 355 15.78 -16.22 3.36
CA LEU A 355 14.96 -15.02 3.49
C LEU A 355 14.59 -14.44 2.14
N LEU A 356 13.31 -14.14 1.94
CA LEU A 356 12.80 -13.25 0.90
C LEU A 356 12.23 -11.97 1.52
N VAL A 357 12.21 -10.89 0.78
CA VAL A 357 11.49 -9.67 1.14
C VAL A 357 10.39 -9.39 0.13
N ALA A 358 9.26 -8.87 0.56
CA ALA A 358 8.17 -8.48 -0.31
C ALA A 358 7.44 -7.25 0.23
N GLY A 359 6.91 -6.44 -0.67
CA GLY A 359 6.16 -5.25 -0.31
C GLY A 359 7.02 -3.99 -0.24
N ARG A 360 6.62 -3.04 0.57
CA ARG A 360 7.17 -1.68 0.64
C ARG A 360 8.69 -1.61 0.94
N SER A 361 9.26 -2.64 1.53
CA SER A 361 10.66 -2.69 1.93
C SER A 361 11.62 -3.29 0.90
N THR A 362 11.16 -3.69 -0.28
CA THR A 362 12.07 -4.17 -1.36
C THR A 362 13.04 -3.08 -1.80
N GLY A 363 14.20 -3.52 -2.33
CA GLY A 363 15.29 -2.61 -2.73
C GLY A 363 14.91 -1.71 -3.91
N GLY A 364 15.13 -0.41 -3.75
CA GLY A 364 14.88 0.56 -4.80
C GLY A 364 15.35 1.97 -4.44
N ASP A 365 15.54 2.84 -5.42
CA ASP A 365 15.71 4.27 -5.19
C ASP A 365 14.38 4.94 -4.82
N ARG A 366 14.39 6.25 -4.59
CA ARG A 366 13.19 6.99 -4.15
C ARG A 366 12.02 6.89 -5.15
N ILE A 367 12.29 7.06 -6.43
CA ILE A 367 11.24 7.09 -7.46
C ILE A 367 10.71 5.68 -7.74
N SER A 368 11.59 4.68 -7.87
CA SER A 368 11.13 3.30 -8.00
C SER A 368 10.33 2.85 -6.77
N HIS A 369 10.72 3.29 -5.56
CA HIS A 369 9.95 3.04 -4.34
C HIS A 369 8.55 3.67 -4.42
N ALA A 370 8.40 4.89 -4.97
CA ALA A 370 7.08 5.51 -5.15
C ALA A 370 6.13 4.69 -6.05
N ALA A 371 6.67 3.84 -6.93
CA ALA A 371 5.91 2.90 -7.74
C ALA A 371 5.72 1.54 -7.02
N THR A 372 6.79 0.92 -6.55
CA THR A 372 6.78 -0.47 -6.07
C THR A 372 6.12 -0.65 -4.69
N ARG A 373 5.96 0.44 -3.90
CA ARG A 373 5.26 0.43 -2.61
C ARG A 373 3.73 0.39 -2.72
N ASN A 374 3.17 0.62 -3.89
CA ASN A 374 1.72 0.59 -4.06
C ASN A 374 1.15 -0.80 -3.72
N MET A 375 -0.03 -0.84 -3.07
CA MET A 375 -0.55 -2.08 -2.48
C MET A 375 -0.72 -3.20 -3.50
N SER A 376 -1.19 -2.90 -4.70
CA SER A 376 -1.31 -3.89 -5.76
C SER A 376 0.06 -4.39 -6.26
N CYS A 377 1.08 -3.54 -6.34
CA CYS A 377 2.46 -3.97 -6.61
C CYS A 377 3.00 -4.84 -5.47
N CYS A 378 2.73 -4.48 -4.21
CA CYS A 378 3.08 -5.32 -3.05
C CYS A 378 2.40 -6.69 -3.10
N ALA A 379 1.16 -6.78 -3.60
CA ALA A 379 0.46 -8.05 -3.81
C ALA A 379 1.14 -8.91 -4.88
N VAL A 380 1.59 -8.30 -6.00
CA VAL A 380 2.39 -8.98 -7.02
C VAL A 380 3.68 -9.55 -6.44
N GLN A 381 4.43 -8.73 -5.69
CA GLN A 381 5.67 -9.16 -5.02
C GLN A 381 5.41 -10.28 -4.01
N GLY A 382 4.34 -10.15 -3.21
CA GLY A 382 3.95 -11.15 -2.21
C GLY A 382 3.58 -12.49 -2.84
N GLN A 383 2.82 -12.48 -3.94
CA GLN A 383 2.48 -13.70 -4.68
C GLN A 383 3.74 -14.35 -5.27
N ALA A 384 4.63 -13.56 -5.86
CA ALA A 384 5.90 -14.04 -6.40
C ALA A 384 6.79 -14.67 -5.31
N ALA A 385 6.95 -13.99 -4.18
CA ALA A 385 7.72 -14.51 -3.03
C ALA A 385 7.12 -15.81 -2.48
N GLY A 386 5.78 -15.88 -2.37
CA GLY A 386 5.08 -17.07 -1.90
C GLY A 386 5.28 -18.29 -2.79
N VAL A 387 5.15 -18.12 -4.12
CA VAL A 387 5.38 -19.20 -5.09
C VAL A 387 6.85 -19.60 -5.10
N ALA A 388 7.79 -18.65 -5.12
CA ALA A 388 9.23 -18.93 -5.08
C ALA A 388 9.62 -19.70 -3.81
N ALA A 389 9.14 -19.27 -2.63
CA ALA A 389 9.36 -19.98 -1.36
C ALA A 389 8.84 -21.42 -1.41
N ALA A 390 7.66 -21.64 -2.00
CA ALA A 390 7.09 -22.97 -2.14
C ALA A 390 7.96 -23.86 -3.05
N HIS A 391 8.45 -23.33 -4.17
CA HIS A 391 9.39 -24.06 -5.04
C HIS A 391 10.69 -24.42 -4.31
N ALA A 392 11.27 -23.48 -3.55
CA ALA A 392 12.46 -23.76 -2.73
C ALA A 392 12.22 -24.93 -1.77
N VAL A 393 11.11 -24.89 -1.04
CA VAL A 393 10.76 -25.93 -0.04
C VAL A 393 10.48 -27.28 -0.68
N ARG A 394 9.69 -27.33 -1.76
CA ARG A 394 9.30 -28.58 -2.45
C ARG A 394 10.49 -29.28 -3.08
N HIS A 395 11.45 -28.52 -3.62
CA HIS A 395 12.57 -29.09 -4.35
C HIS A 395 13.89 -29.10 -3.56
N GLY A 396 13.89 -28.63 -2.31
CA GLY A 396 15.07 -28.57 -1.47
C GLY A 396 16.17 -27.70 -2.09
N ARG A 397 15.81 -26.59 -2.72
CA ARG A 397 16.73 -25.66 -3.39
C ARG A 397 16.93 -24.41 -2.56
N ASP A 398 18.10 -23.81 -2.69
CA ASP A 398 18.32 -22.47 -2.20
C ASP A 398 17.56 -21.44 -3.04
N LEU A 399 17.17 -20.32 -2.40
CA LEU A 399 16.38 -19.28 -3.05
C LEU A 399 17.10 -18.64 -4.25
N ALA A 400 18.44 -18.64 -4.25
CA ALA A 400 19.23 -18.13 -5.35
C ALA A 400 19.30 -19.08 -6.58
N ASP A 401 18.95 -20.37 -6.39
CA ASP A 401 19.13 -21.43 -7.38
C ASP A 401 17.81 -22.03 -7.89
N LEU A 402 16.74 -21.24 -7.87
CA LEU A 402 15.42 -21.69 -8.32
C LEU A 402 15.33 -21.79 -9.85
N ASP A 403 14.58 -22.76 -10.32
CA ASP A 403 14.07 -22.79 -11.69
C ASP A 403 12.97 -21.72 -11.87
N LEU A 404 13.39 -20.54 -12.32
CA LEU A 404 12.48 -19.42 -12.52
C LEU A 404 11.48 -19.65 -13.67
N GLY A 405 11.78 -20.57 -14.59
CA GLY A 405 10.82 -21.01 -15.60
C GLY A 405 9.62 -21.70 -14.96
N ALA A 406 9.88 -22.63 -14.03
CA ALA A 406 8.84 -23.34 -13.28
C ALA A 406 8.08 -22.38 -12.34
N VAL A 407 8.77 -21.44 -11.67
CA VAL A 407 8.13 -20.41 -10.84
C VAL A 407 7.17 -19.56 -11.67
N ARG A 408 7.60 -19.05 -12.82
CA ARG A 408 6.73 -18.26 -13.72
C ARG A 408 5.53 -19.04 -14.23
N ALA A 409 5.73 -20.31 -14.60
CA ALA A 409 4.63 -21.16 -15.06
C ALA A 409 3.54 -21.31 -13.97
N GLU A 410 3.93 -21.44 -12.70
CA GLU A 410 2.98 -21.49 -11.58
C GLU A 410 2.32 -20.12 -11.32
N LEU A 411 3.06 -19.01 -11.43
CA LEU A 411 2.50 -17.66 -11.32
C LEU A 411 1.45 -17.40 -12.40
N HIS A 412 1.74 -17.77 -13.65
CA HIS A 412 0.77 -17.67 -14.76
C HIS A 412 -0.48 -18.54 -14.51
N ALA A 413 -0.30 -19.77 -14.01
CA ALA A 413 -1.43 -20.65 -13.65
C ALA A 413 -2.31 -20.05 -12.55
N GLN A 414 -1.75 -19.17 -11.70
CA GLN A 414 -2.46 -18.41 -10.68
C GLN A 414 -2.94 -17.03 -11.18
N GLY A 415 -2.87 -16.75 -12.48
CA GLY A 415 -3.39 -15.54 -13.10
C GLY A 415 -2.49 -14.31 -13.00
N LEU A 416 -1.25 -14.42 -12.49
CA LEU A 416 -0.31 -13.32 -12.42
C LEU A 416 0.48 -13.20 -13.73
N ARG A 417 0.56 -12.00 -14.29
CA ARG A 417 1.38 -11.72 -15.47
C ARG A 417 2.83 -11.46 -15.08
N THR A 418 3.77 -11.98 -15.89
CA THR A 418 5.22 -11.77 -15.70
C THR A 418 5.91 -11.20 -16.93
N ASP A 419 5.19 -11.01 -18.03
CA ASP A 419 5.64 -10.57 -19.37
C ASP A 419 4.88 -9.36 -19.91
#